data_99f5d7fe1574a6074b109d8d0e9d3f2e
#
_entry.id   99f5d7fe1574a6074b109d8d0e9d3f2e
#
_cell.length_a   1.000
_cell.length_b   1.000
_cell.length_c   1.000
_cell.angle_alpha   90.00
_cell.angle_beta   90.00
_cell.angle_gamma   90.00
#
_symmetry.space_group_name_H-M   'P 1'
#
loop_
_entity.id
_entity.type
_entity.pdbx_description
1 polymer ?
#
loop_
_entity_poly.entity_id
_entity_poly.type
_entity_poly.pdbx_seq_one_letter_code
_entity_poly.pdbx_strand_id
1 'polypeptide(L)'
;MIGTMTFETAVESTTATTVIRTENLTKVYPGGDFRAVDELNLTVESGEIFGLLGPNGAGKTTTAGMLTTRVIPTSGSAFVADIDVIAHPALAKQIIGVVSQTNTLDRRLTVWENLYFHGRLFGMASGPSRETADRLLEQFQLTKWAKASVYALSGGMAQRLMVARSIFHSPAVLFMDEPTAGLDPQSRLALWEVLQQLNGNGQTILLTTHYMEEAEQLCDRVAIMDHGKILALDTPERLKHSVGIDTIVTVKSSGDQDLLAAALEKGVEGVTKSRKTDAGLELHVRGADRLLARVIGAAENGGFEIADISVAEPTLETVFINLTGKELRD
;
A
#
# COMPACT_ATOMS: atom_id res chain seq x y z
N MET A 1 -51.61 -11.62 31.16
CA MET A 1 -50.79 -12.30 30.14
C MET A 1 -50.04 -11.21 29.43
N ILE A 2 -48.80 -11.03 29.80
CA ILE A 2 -47.89 -10.02 29.24
C ILE A 2 -46.98 -10.74 28.26
N GLY A 3 -47.18 -10.46 26.97
CA GLY A 3 -46.37 -11.06 25.91
C GLY A 3 -44.99 -10.38 25.84
N THR A 4 -43.95 -11.17 26.02
CA THR A 4 -42.55 -10.78 25.87
C THR A 4 -42.24 -10.66 24.37
N MET A 5 -42.03 -9.44 23.88
CA MET A 5 -41.45 -9.20 22.54
C MET A 5 -39.96 -9.42 22.62
N THR A 6 -39.46 -10.47 21.99
CA THR A 6 -38.06 -10.70 21.69
C THR A 6 -37.66 -9.83 20.49
N PHE A 7 -36.78 -8.88 20.71
CA PHE A 7 -36.12 -8.17 19.63
C PHE A 7 -35.01 -9.08 19.07
N GLU A 8 -35.25 -9.68 17.91
CA GLU A 8 -34.17 -10.20 17.04
C GLU A 8 -33.38 -9.04 16.50
N THR A 9 -32.14 -8.88 16.96
CA THR A 9 -31.15 -8.00 16.33
C THR A 9 -30.76 -8.66 15.01
N ALA A 10 -31.31 -8.14 13.91
CA ALA A 10 -30.80 -8.41 12.57
C ALA A 10 -29.39 -7.81 12.49
N VAL A 11 -28.39 -8.67 12.42
CA VAL A 11 -27.04 -8.30 11.96
C VAL A 11 -27.18 -8.00 10.47
N GLU A 12 -27.30 -6.72 10.14
CA GLU A 12 -27.16 -6.27 8.74
C GLU A 12 -25.75 -6.65 8.29
N SER A 13 -25.65 -7.67 7.46
CA SER A 13 -24.45 -7.90 6.66
C SER A 13 -24.30 -6.72 5.73
N THR A 14 -23.42 -5.79 6.07
CA THR A 14 -23.00 -4.70 5.19
C THR A 14 -22.32 -5.36 3.99
N THR A 15 -23.05 -5.55 2.89
CA THR A 15 -22.46 -5.95 1.61
C THR A 15 -21.50 -4.84 1.20
N ALA A 16 -20.21 -5.10 1.25
CA ALA A 16 -19.18 -4.17 0.83
C ALA A 16 -19.51 -3.72 -0.61
N THR A 17 -19.58 -2.40 -0.82
CA THR A 17 -19.92 -1.84 -2.13
C THR A 17 -18.64 -1.56 -2.89
N THR A 18 -18.45 -2.20 -4.05
CA THR A 18 -17.31 -1.97 -4.93
C THR A 18 -17.29 -0.53 -5.42
N VAL A 19 -16.22 0.21 -5.16
CA VAL A 19 -16.07 1.61 -5.55
C VAL A 19 -15.09 1.79 -6.72
N ILE A 20 -14.14 0.86 -6.91
CA ILE A 20 -13.29 0.81 -8.11
C ILE A 20 -13.45 -0.55 -8.76
N ARG A 21 -13.60 -0.57 -10.08
CA ARG A 21 -13.63 -1.79 -10.88
C ARG A 21 -12.90 -1.59 -12.19
N THR A 22 -12.04 -2.55 -12.56
CA THR A 22 -11.42 -2.60 -13.88
C THR A 22 -11.70 -3.93 -14.56
N GLU A 23 -11.82 -3.91 -15.87
CA GLU A 23 -12.09 -5.10 -16.69
C GLU A 23 -11.10 -5.12 -17.85
N ASN A 24 -10.18 -6.10 -17.83
CA ASN A 24 -9.13 -6.31 -18.83
C ASN A 24 -8.39 -5.01 -19.21
N LEU A 25 -8.18 -4.15 -18.20
CA LEU A 25 -7.58 -2.84 -18.39
C LEU A 25 -6.14 -2.99 -18.85
N THR A 26 -5.81 -2.43 -20.02
CA THR A 26 -4.52 -2.64 -20.67
C THR A 26 -3.92 -1.31 -21.12
N LYS A 27 -2.58 -1.18 -20.94
CA LYS A 27 -1.82 -0.04 -21.46
C LYS A 27 -0.57 -0.51 -22.18
N VAL A 28 -0.47 -0.12 -23.45
CA VAL A 28 0.74 -0.21 -24.27
C VAL A 28 1.16 1.22 -24.61
N TYR A 29 2.42 1.56 -24.39
CA TYR A 29 2.96 2.86 -24.77
C TYR A 29 3.52 2.81 -26.21
N PRO A 30 3.44 3.91 -26.98
CA PRO A 30 4.00 3.96 -28.33
C PRO A 30 5.52 3.68 -28.33
N GLY A 31 5.97 2.90 -29.31
CA GLY A 31 7.39 2.61 -29.50
C GLY A 31 7.88 1.27 -28.99
N GLY A 32 7.00 0.39 -28.49
CA GLY A 32 7.35 -0.97 -28.09
C GLY A 32 6.13 -1.85 -27.92
N ASP A 33 6.35 -3.17 -27.92
CA ASP A 33 5.34 -4.18 -27.60
C ASP A 33 5.16 -4.39 -26.09
N PHE A 34 5.82 -3.57 -25.27
CA PHE A 34 5.77 -3.69 -23.82
C PHE A 34 4.42 -3.22 -23.27
N ARG A 35 3.71 -4.16 -22.64
CA ARG A 35 2.47 -3.88 -21.92
C ARG A 35 2.80 -3.38 -20.53
N ALA A 36 2.66 -2.07 -20.31
CA ALA A 36 2.86 -1.49 -19.00
C ALA A 36 1.79 -1.92 -17.98
N VAL A 37 0.57 -2.24 -18.47
CA VAL A 37 -0.49 -2.92 -17.75
C VAL A 37 -1.14 -3.90 -18.72
N ASP A 38 -1.34 -5.15 -18.29
CA ASP A 38 -1.77 -6.26 -19.12
C ASP A 38 -3.01 -6.95 -18.53
N GLU A 39 -4.16 -6.67 -19.12
CA GLU A 39 -5.48 -7.25 -18.81
C GLU A 39 -5.83 -7.20 -17.30
N LEU A 40 -5.57 -6.06 -16.68
CA LEU A 40 -5.77 -5.87 -15.25
C LEU A 40 -7.25 -5.93 -14.87
N ASN A 41 -7.60 -6.86 -13.99
CA ASN A 41 -8.90 -6.99 -13.36
C ASN A 41 -8.74 -6.73 -11.87
N LEU A 42 -9.37 -5.67 -11.38
CA LEU A 42 -9.23 -5.17 -10.02
C LEU A 42 -10.58 -4.72 -9.47
N THR A 43 -10.83 -5.01 -8.21
CA THR A 43 -11.95 -4.47 -7.42
C THR A 43 -11.45 -3.89 -6.12
N VAL A 44 -11.93 -2.69 -5.79
CA VAL A 44 -11.68 -2.02 -4.49
C VAL A 44 -13.02 -1.71 -3.85
N GLU A 45 -13.14 -2.05 -2.57
CA GLU A 45 -14.37 -1.85 -1.82
C GLU A 45 -14.40 -0.45 -1.17
N SER A 46 -15.61 0.05 -0.92
CA SER A 46 -15.78 1.33 -0.25
C SER A 46 -15.29 1.28 1.19
N GLY A 47 -14.50 2.28 1.58
CA GLY A 47 -13.98 2.42 2.94
C GLY A 47 -12.73 1.60 3.22
N GLU A 48 -12.12 0.90 2.22
CA GLU A 48 -10.84 0.22 2.44
C GLU A 48 -9.63 1.09 2.04
N ILE A 49 -8.48 0.79 2.63
CA ILE A 49 -7.17 1.20 2.12
C ILE A 49 -6.63 0.06 1.25
N PHE A 50 -6.56 0.31 -0.05
CA PHE A 50 -6.09 -0.66 -1.02
C PHE A 50 -4.69 -0.33 -1.52
N GLY A 51 -3.76 -1.29 -1.46
CA GLY A 51 -2.37 -1.14 -1.88
C GLY A 51 -2.08 -1.78 -3.24
N LEU A 52 -1.46 -1.03 -4.16
CA LEU A 52 -0.76 -1.59 -5.32
C LEU A 52 0.73 -1.66 -4.98
N LEU A 53 1.23 -2.86 -4.66
CA LEU A 53 2.61 -3.12 -4.25
C LEU A 53 3.42 -3.73 -5.41
N GLY A 54 4.65 -3.30 -5.59
CA GLY A 54 5.55 -3.91 -6.58
C GLY A 54 6.76 -3.04 -6.89
N PRO A 55 7.72 -3.53 -7.68
CA PRO A 55 8.93 -2.80 -8.02
C PRO A 55 8.66 -1.62 -8.96
N ASN A 56 9.69 -0.81 -9.18
CA ASN A 56 9.66 0.23 -10.19
C ASN A 56 9.46 -0.41 -11.58
N GLY A 57 8.52 0.13 -12.36
CA GLY A 57 8.15 -0.43 -13.67
C GLY A 57 7.09 -1.56 -13.62
N ALA A 58 6.59 -1.96 -12.44
CA ALA A 58 5.54 -3.00 -12.34
C ALA A 58 4.18 -2.59 -12.94
N GLY A 59 3.95 -1.31 -13.25
CA GLY A 59 2.70 -0.81 -13.80
C GLY A 59 1.81 -0.05 -12.82
N LYS A 60 2.23 0.11 -11.55
CA LYS A 60 1.45 0.77 -10.47
C LYS A 60 1.01 2.19 -10.83
N THR A 61 1.96 3.08 -11.12
CA THR A 61 1.70 4.49 -11.50
C THR A 61 0.88 4.58 -12.80
N THR A 62 1.09 3.65 -13.74
CA THR A 62 0.28 3.59 -14.97
C THR A 62 -1.16 3.21 -14.65
N THR A 63 -1.39 2.22 -13.77
CA THR A 63 -2.72 1.81 -13.32
C THR A 63 -3.43 2.97 -12.60
N ALA A 64 -2.78 3.59 -11.60
CA ALA A 64 -3.31 4.76 -10.92
C ALA A 64 -3.57 5.91 -11.91
N GLY A 65 -2.69 6.11 -12.90
CA GLY A 65 -2.85 7.10 -13.95
C GLY A 65 -4.08 6.86 -14.84
N MET A 66 -4.41 5.61 -15.16
CA MET A 66 -5.62 5.27 -15.92
C MET A 66 -6.88 5.52 -15.10
N LEU A 67 -6.90 5.08 -13.84
CA LEU A 67 -8.02 5.30 -12.92
C LEU A 67 -8.28 6.78 -12.63
N THR A 68 -7.22 7.59 -12.62
CA THR A 68 -7.30 9.04 -12.38
C THR A 68 -7.39 9.87 -13.67
N THR A 69 -7.67 9.25 -14.81
CA THR A 69 -7.82 9.90 -16.13
C THR A 69 -6.57 10.63 -16.66
N ARG A 70 -5.40 10.41 -16.06
CA ARG A 70 -4.11 11.00 -16.51
C ARG A 70 -3.49 10.20 -17.66
N VAL A 71 -3.80 8.91 -17.75
CA VAL A 71 -3.34 8.00 -18.79
C VAL A 71 -4.57 7.41 -19.47
N ILE A 72 -4.62 7.48 -20.81
CA ILE A 72 -5.68 6.86 -21.59
C ILE A 72 -5.31 5.37 -21.79
N PRO A 73 -6.17 4.41 -21.39
CA PRO A 73 -5.96 3.00 -21.66
C PRO A 73 -5.85 2.70 -23.15
N THR A 74 -5.19 1.61 -23.49
CA THR A 74 -5.18 1.06 -24.86
C THR A 74 -6.44 0.23 -25.12
N SER A 75 -6.90 -0.52 -24.11
CA SER A 75 -8.13 -1.31 -24.14
C SER A 75 -8.63 -1.61 -22.73
N GLY A 76 -9.80 -2.21 -22.61
CA GLY A 76 -10.47 -2.51 -21.36
C GLY A 76 -11.27 -1.33 -20.82
N SER A 77 -11.86 -1.49 -19.65
CA SER A 77 -12.70 -0.49 -18.99
C SER A 77 -12.28 -0.26 -17.53
N ALA A 78 -12.58 0.94 -17.01
CA ALA A 78 -12.29 1.32 -15.64
C ALA A 78 -13.42 2.22 -15.10
N PHE A 79 -13.90 1.88 -13.90
CA PHE A 79 -14.98 2.57 -13.23
C PHE A 79 -14.55 3.01 -11.83
N VAL A 80 -14.93 4.23 -11.43
CA VAL A 80 -14.76 4.76 -10.08
C VAL A 80 -16.11 5.31 -9.64
N ALA A 81 -16.67 4.82 -8.54
CA ALA A 81 -18.01 5.13 -8.06
C ALA A 81 -19.05 5.08 -9.21
N ASP A 82 -19.05 3.97 -9.96
CA ASP A 82 -19.89 3.69 -11.12
C ASP A 82 -19.71 4.63 -12.33
N ILE A 83 -18.77 5.58 -12.27
CA ILE A 83 -18.44 6.43 -13.41
C ILE A 83 -17.36 5.78 -14.26
N ASP A 84 -17.65 5.54 -15.54
CA ASP A 84 -16.64 5.15 -16.52
C ASP A 84 -15.64 6.31 -16.70
N VAL A 85 -14.41 6.11 -16.20
CA VAL A 85 -13.39 7.16 -16.19
C VAL A 85 -12.83 7.47 -17.58
N ILE A 86 -13.04 6.57 -18.54
CA ILE A 86 -12.60 6.72 -19.93
C ILE A 86 -13.64 7.52 -20.73
N ALA A 87 -14.91 7.15 -20.60
CA ALA A 87 -16.01 7.81 -21.28
C ALA A 87 -16.34 9.18 -20.68
N HIS A 88 -16.20 9.33 -19.35
CA HIS A 88 -16.63 10.52 -18.61
C HIS A 88 -15.51 11.12 -17.72
N PRO A 89 -14.31 11.45 -18.28
CA PRO A 89 -13.15 11.88 -17.48
C PRO A 89 -13.39 13.17 -16.69
N ALA A 90 -14.26 14.05 -17.18
CA ALA A 90 -14.59 15.29 -16.47
C ALA A 90 -15.41 15.03 -15.20
N LEU A 91 -16.34 14.08 -15.24
CA LEU A 91 -17.12 13.66 -14.07
C LEU A 91 -16.23 12.89 -13.08
N ALA A 92 -15.40 11.97 -13.57
CA ALA A 92 -14.46 11.24 -12.74
C ALA A 92 -13.56 12.18 -11.91
N LYS A 93 -13.04 13.24 -12.52
CA LYS A 93 -12.20 14.24 -11.82
C LYS A 93 -12.92 14.98 -10.68
N GLN A 94 -14.25 15.03 -10.68
CA GLN A 94 -15.01 15.69 -9.62
C GLN A 94 -15.15 14.81 -8.36
N ILE A 95 -15.01 13.49 -8.52
CA ILE A 95 -15.23 12.52 -7.45
C ILE A 95 -13.95 11.83 -6.97
N ILE A 96 -12.79 12.17 -7.53
CA ILE A 96 -11.50 11.60 -7.14
C ILE A 96 -10.60 12.69 -6.54
N GLY A 97 -9.86 12.31 -5.49
CA GLY A 97 -8.73 13.07 -4.98
C GLY A 97 -7.43 12.43 -5.47
N VAL A 98 -6.43 13.23 -5.81
CA VAL A 98 -5.14 12.70 -6.30
C VAL A 98 -3.98 13.38 -5.59
N VAL A 99 -3.13 12.58 -4.96
CA VAL A 99 -1.82 12.99 -4.42
C VAL A 99 -0.76 12.34 -5.29
N SER A 100 -0.03 13.16 -6.05
CA SER A 100 1.06 12.68 -6.90
C SER A 100 2.35 12.54 -6.10
N GLN A 101 3.27 11.71 -6.58
CA GLN A 101 4.62 11.57 -6.04
C GLN A 101 5.38 12.90 -6.00
N THR A 102 5.21 13.74 -7.03
CA THR A 102 5.82 15.07 -7.06
C THR A 102 4.96 16.12 -6.38
N ASN A 103 5.60 17.07 -5.70
CA ASN A 103 4.93 18.20 -5.07
C ASN A 103 4.25 19.11 -6.11
N THR A 104 2.91 19.17 -6.06
CA THR A 104 2.05 19.94 -6.98
C THR A 104 1.42 21.18 -6.34
N LEU A 105 1.92 21.62 -5.18
CA LEU A 105 1.46 22.85 -4.53
C LEU A 105 1.87 24.08 -5.35
N ASP A 106 0.97 25.07 -5.45
CA ASP A 106 1.35 26.34 -6.09
C ASP A 106 2.26 27.13 -5.14
N ARG A 107 3.50 27.30 -5.57
CA ARG A 107 4.56 27.96 -4.80
C ARG A 107 4.40 29.47 -4.68
N ARG A 108 3.52 30.09 -5.45
CA ARG A 108 3.19 31.52 -5.38
C ARG A 108 2.11 31.82 -4.35
N LEU A 109 1.43 30.79 -3.85
CA LEU A 109 0.37 30.85 -2.85
C LEU A 109 0.90 30.49 -1.47
N THR A 110 0.25 31.03 -0.46
CA THR A 110 0.41 30.58 0.92
C THR A 110 -0.18 29.18 1.11
N VAL A 111 0.12 28.54 2.24
CA VAL A 111 -0.44 27.25 2.64
C VAL A 111 -1.98 27.29 2.65
N TRP A 112 -2.56 28.34 3.24
CA TRP A 112 -4.01 28.53 3.29
C TRP A 112 -4.62 28.77 1.90
N GLU A 113 -3.97 29.59 1.07
CA GLU A 113 -4.45 29.91 -0.27
C GLU A 113 -4.45 28.68 -1.19
N ASN A 114 -3.49 27.77 -1.04
CA ASN A 114 -3.48 26.49 -1.76
C ASN A 114 -4.77 25.68 -1.53
N LEU A 115 -5.29 25.68 -0.30
CA LEU A 115 -6.56 25.03 0.04
C LEU A 115 -7.75 25.84 -0.46
N TYR A 116 -7.80 27.12 -0.14
CA TYR A 116 -8.90 27.99 -0.49
C TYR A 116 -9.18 28.03 -2.00
N PHE A 117 -8.16 28.28 -2.81
CA PHE A 117 -8.32 28.35 -4.25
C PHE A 117 -8.64 26.98 -4.87
N HIS A 118 -8.18 25.90 -4.27
CA HIS A 118 -8.57 24.56 -4.72
C HIS A 118 -10.10 24.35 -4.59
N GLY A 119 -10.69 24.71 -3.45
CA GLY A 119 -12.15 24.67 -3.29
C GLY A 119 -12.88 25.57 -4.29
N ARG A 120 -12.31 26.74 -4.57
CA ARG A 120 -12.88 27.65 -5.60
C ARG A 120 -12.83 27.04 -7.01
N LEU A 121 -11.80 26.29 -7.35
CA LEU A 121 -11.71 25.56 -8.63
C LEU A 121 -12.75 24.44 -8.75
N PHE A 122 -13.13 23.82 -7.63
CA PHE A 122 -14.23 22.84 -7.57
C PHE A 122 -15.62 23.49 -7.45
N GLY A 123 -15.73 24.80 -7.65
CA GLY A 123 -17.02 25.51 -7.69
C GLY A 123 -17.61 25.85 -6.33
N MET A 124 -16.90 25.59 -5.22
CA MET A 124 -17.38 25.93 -3.88
C MET A 124 -17.47 27.46 -3.70
N ALA A 125 -18.52 27.94 -3.03
CA ALA A 125 -18.66 29.34 -2.70
C ALA A 125 -17.54 29.83 -1.74
N SER A 126 -17.28 31.16 -1.70
CA SER A 126 -16.17 31.72 -0.93
C SER A 126 -16.26 31.40 0.57
N GLY A 127 -17.45 31.49 1.19
CA GLY A 127 -17.65 31.16 2.61
C GLY A 127 -17.30 29.73 2.94
N PRO A 128 -17.97 28.72 2.36
CA PRO A 128 -17.65 27.31 2.55
C PRO A 128 -16.19 26.96 2.23
N SER A 129 -15.57 27.57 1.20
CA SER A 129 -14.15 27.34 0.90
C SER A 129 -13.23 27.83 2.02
N ARG A 130 -13.54 28.96 2.68
CA ARG A 130 -12.78 29.46 3.83
C ARG A 130 -12.90 28.52 5.03
N GLU A 131 -14.11 28.18 5.42
CA GLU A 131 -14.40 27.29 6.55
C GLU A 131 -13.73 25.92 6.37
N THR A 132 -13.79 25.35 5.15
CA THR A 132 -13.13 24.09 4.85
C THR A 132 -11.60 24.20 4.89
N ALA A 133 -11.03 25.32 4.37
CA ALA A 133 -9.59 25.54 4.44
C ALA A 133 -9.10 25.61 5.89
N ASP A 134 -9.80 26.38 6.74
CA ASP A 134 -9.44 26.52 8.15
C ASP A 134 -9.54 25.17 8.89
N ARG A 135 -10.62 24.42 8.70
CA ARG A 135 -10.85 23.09 9.27
C ARG A 135 -9.77 22.09 8.84
N LEU A 136 -9.42 22.06 7.55
CA LEU A 136 -8.37 21.15 7.04
C LEU A 136 -6.99 21.53 7.59
N LEU A 137 -6.65 22.81 7.72
CA LEU A 137 -5.41 23.24 8.35
C LEU A 137 -5.30 22.79 9.80
N GLU A 138 -6.40 22.81 10.53
CA GLU A 138 -6.46 22.30 11.90
C GLU A 138 -6.29 20.79 11.93
N GLN A 139 -7.08 20.05 11.15
CA GLN A 139 -7.03 18.58 11.04
C GLN A 139 -5.63 18.06 10.68
N PHE A 140 -4.93 18.74 9.76
CA PHE A 140 -3.59 18.35 9.30
C PHE A 140 -2.45 19.01 10.09
N GLN A 141 -2.77 19.71 11.18
CA GLN A 141 -1.80 20.39 12.07
C GLN A 141 -0.93 21.43 11.34
N LEU A 142 -1.52 22.16 10.40
CA LEU A 142 -0.86 23.17 9.59
C LEU A 142 -1.30 24.62 9.89
N THR A 143 -2.16 24.83 10.91
CA THR A 143 -2.74 26.15 11.26
C THR A 143 -1.66 27.21 11.48
N LYS A 144 -0.57 26.87 12.17
CA LYS A 144 0.55 27.80 12.43
C LYS A 144 1.27 28.27 11.16
N TRP A 145 1.13 27.50 10.07
CA TRP A 145 1.77 27.76 8.79
C TRP A 145 0.82 28.37 7.76
N ALA A 146 -0.45 28.65 8.12
CA ALA A 146 -1.49 29.12 7.21
C ALA A 146 -1.03 30.26 6.27
N LYS A 147 -0.32 31.24 6.81
CA LYS A 147 0.20 32.42 6.10
C LYS A 147 1.60 32.24 5.53
N ALA A 148 2.23 31.12 5.77
CA ALA A 148 3.59 30.86 5.30
C ALA A 148 3.57 30.51 3.80
N SER A 149 4.71 30.77 3.13
CA SER A 149 4.96 30.23 1.80
C SER A 149 5.13 28.71 1.87
N VAL A 150 4.71 28.00 0.82
CA VAL A 150 4.93 26.54 0.67
C VAL A 150 6.41 26.17 0.78
N TYR A 151 7.34 27.06 0.40
CA TYR A 151 8.78 26.84 0.56
C TYR A 151 9.25 26.72 2.02
N ALA A 152 8.49 27.22 2.97
CA ALA A 152 8.82 27.12 4.40
C ALA A 152 8.42 25.77 5.03
N LEU A 153 7.73 24.91 4.29
CA LEU A 153 7.28 23.61 4.77
C LEU A 153 8.38 22.57 4.66
N SER A 154 8.47 21.66 5.64
CA SER A 154 9.23 20.42 5.49
C SER A 154 8.56 19.49 4.46
N GLY A 155 9.26 18.46 3.98
CA GLY A 155 8.70 17.47 3.06
C GLY A 155 7.41 16.84 3.59
N GLY A 156 7.40 16.39 4.84
CA GLY A 156 6.21 15.81 5.49
C GLY A 156 5.06 16.81 5.66
N MET A 157 5.34 18.08 5.95
CA MET A 157 4.31 19.13 6.02
C MET A 157 3.72 19.41 4.64
N ALA A 158 4.54 19.49 3.60
CA ALA A 158 4.09 19.67 2.22
C ALA A 158 3.23 18.48 1.77
N GLN A 159 3.61 17.25 2.13
CA GLN A 159 2.85 16.06 1.83
C GLN A 159 1.47 16.09 2.52
N ARG A 160 1.41 16.43 3.79
CA ARG A 160 0.13 16.60 4.51
C ARG A 160 -0.75 17.68 3.87
N LEU A 161 -0.17 18.78 3.41
CA LEU A 161 -0.93 19.81 2.69
C LEU A 161 -1.47 19.31 1.34
N MET A 162 -0.70 18.49 0.61
CA MET A 162 -1.19 17.87 -0.63
C MET A 162 -2.36 16.93 -0.37
N VAL A 163 -2.30 16.13 0.72
CA VAL A 163 -3.42 15.27 1.12
C VAL A 163 -4.64 16.12 1.51
N ALA A 164 -4.46 17.13 2.37
CA ALA A 164 -5.54 18.05 2.77
C ALA A 164 -6.22 18.70 1.56
N ARG A 165 -5.43 19.12 0.57
CA ARG A 165 -5.94 19.69 -0.67
C ARG A 165 -6.73 18.67 -1.50
N SER A 166 -6.26 17.43 -1.60
CA SER A 166 -6.88 16.39 -2.42
C SER A 166 -8.22 15.90 -1.88
N ILE A 167 -8.46 16.03 -0.56
CA ILE A 167 -9.76 15.67 0.08
C ILE A 167 -10.71 16.87 0.23
N PHE A 168 -10.32 18.05 -0.21
CA PHE A 168 -11.05 19.29 0.01
C PHE A 168 -12.50 19.23 -0.50
N HIS A 169 -12.72 18.61 -1.63
CA HIS A 169 -14.02 18.46 -2.29
C HIS A 169 -14.75 17.17 -1.93
N SER A 170 -14.29 16.47 -0.87
CA SER A 170 -14.87 15.20 -0.36
C SER A 170 -14.97 14.11 -1.45
N PRO A 171 -13.85 13.68 -2.03
CA PRO A 171 -13.83 12.69 -3.10
C PRO A 171 -14.32 11.32 -2.62
N ALA A 172 -14.92 10.54 -3.53
CA ALA A 172 -15.29 9.15 -3.25
C ALA A 172 -14.05 8.27 -3.02
N VAL A 173 -12.95 8.54 -3.76
CA VAL A 173 -11.68 7.81 -3.65
C VAL A 173 -10.51 8.78 -3.64
N LEU A 174 -9.58 8.56 -2.72
CA LEU A 174 -8.28 9.23 -2.66
C LEU A 174 -7.21 8.32 -3.28
N PHE A 175 -6.62 8.75 -4.39
CA PHE A 175 -5.49 8.09 -5.03
C PHE A 175 -4.18 8.71 -4.57
N MET A 176 -3.21 7.88 -4.20
CA MET A 176 -1.92 8.32 -3.71
C MET A 176 -0.80 7.54 -4.41
N ASP A 177 0.05 8.26 -5.13
CA ASP A 177 1.17 7.66 -5.87
C ASP A 177 2.46 7.82 -5.05
N GLU A 178 2.92 6.71 -4.44
CA GLU A 178 4.09 6.62 -3.56
C GLU A 178 4.13 7.71 -2.48
N PRO A 179 3.11 7.77 -1.59
CA PRO A 179 2.88 8.92 -0.72
C PRO A 179 3.99 9.20 0.29
N THR A 180 4.81 8.21 0.63
CA THR A 180 5.88 8.33 1.63
C THR A 180 7.28 8.35 1.02
N ALA A 181 7.39 8.30 -0.31
CA ALA A 181 8.69 8.32 -0.96
C ALA A 181 9.48 9.59 -0.61
N GLY A 182 10.72 9.40 -0.16
CA GLY A 182 11.61 10.50 0.23
C GLY A 182 11.28 11.20 1.56
N LEU A 183 10.31 10.69 2.33
CA LEU A 183 10.04 11.18 3.67
C LEU A 183 10.98 10.52 4.70
N ASP A 184 11.37 11.27 5.72
CA ASP A 184 12.03 10.72 6.90
C ASP A 184 11.06 9.80 7.69
N PRO A 185 11.58 8.87 8.53
CA PRO A 185 10.75 7.90 9.25
C PRO A 185 9.64 8.54 10.09
N GLN A 186 9.92 9.65 10.76
CA GLN A 186 8.94 10.33 11.61
C GLN A 186 7.80 10.95 10.77
N SER A 187 8.14 11.60 9.65
CA SER A 187 7.16 12.16 8.71
C SER A 187 6.31 11.08 8.06
N ARG A 188 6.89 9.89 7.79
CA ARG A 188 6.17 8.72 7.27
C ARG A 188 5.12 8.23 8.26
N LEU A 189 5.50 7.99 9.51
CA LEU A 189 4.56 7.56 10.56
C LEU A 189 3.42 8.58 10.76
N ALA A 190 3.75 9.88 10.82
CA ALA A 190 2.73 10.92 10.94
C ALA A 190 1.77 10.97 9.74
N LEU A 191 2.23 10.63 8.54
CA LEU A 191 1.35 10.52 7.37
C LEU A 191 0.46 9.27 7.47
N TRP A 192 0.99 8.14 7.91
CA TRP A 192 0.21 6.90 8.12
C TRP A 192 -0.93 7.12 9.10
N GLU A 193 -0.68 7.79 10.23
CA GLU A 193 -1.73 8.15 11.19
C GLU A 193 -2.84 8.99 10.53
N VAL A 194 -2.47 9.94 9.69
CA VAL A 194 -3.44 10.75 8.95
C VAL A 194 -4.29 9.90 8.00
N LEU A 195 -3.67 8.96 7.26
CA LEU A 195 -4.38 8.09 6.33
C LEU A 195 -5.33 7.14 7.06
N GLN A 196 -4.90 6.55 8.19
CA GLN A 196 -5.74 5.72 9.04
C GLN A 196 -6.93 6.51 9.61
N GLN A 197 -6.73 7.76 10.03
CA GLN A 197 -7.82 8.62 10.49
C GLN A 197 -8.82 8.94 9.36
N LEU A 198 -8.34 9.22 8.15
CA LEU A 198 -9.21 9.46 6.99
C LEU A 198 -10.02 8.22 6.65
N ASN A 199 -9.39 7.06 6.64
CA ASN A 199 -10.05 5.78 6.38
C ASN A 199 -11.07 5.44 7.49
N GLY A 200 -10.72 5.61 8.76
CA GLY A 200 -11.64 5.44 9.90
C GLY A 200 -12.88 6.35 9.82
N ASN A 201 -12.82 7.44 9.06
CA ASN A 201 -13.96 8.31 8.76
C ASN A 201 -14.67 7.91 7.43
N GLY A 202 -14.36 6.74 6.87
CA GLY A 202 -15.02 6.19 5.69
C GLY A 202 -14.39 6.56 4.35
N GLN A 203 -13.22 7.23 4.33
CA GLN A 203 -12.54 7.55 3.08
C GLN A 203 -11.90 6.30 2.46
N THR A 204 -12.28 5.98 1.22
CA THR A 204 -11.58 4.95 0.45
C THR A 204 -10.25 5.51 -0.08
N ILE A 205 -9.19 4.73 0.07
CA ILE A 205 -7.84 5.12 -0.36
C ILE A 205 -7.26 4.02 -1.25
N LEU A 206 -6.76 4.39 -2.43
CA LEU A 206 -5.89 3.53 -3.23
C LEU A 206 -4.50 4.15 -3.26
N LEU A 207 -3.51 3.43 -2.75
CA LEU A 207 -2.12 3.87 -2.78
C LEU A 207 -1.25 2.94 -3.62
N THR A 208 -0.24 3.51 -4.26
CA THR A 208 0.85 2.74 -4.86
C THR A 208 2.07 2.82 -3.95
N THR A 209 2.79 1.74 -3.82
CA THR A 209 4.02 1.71 -3.02
C THR A 209 4.98 0.63 -3.51
N HIS A 210 6.25 0.81 -3.23
CA HIS A 210 7.26 -0.25 -3.29
C HIS A 210 7.77 -0.63 -1.89
N TYR A 211 7.27 0.05 -0.83
CA TYR A 211 7.60 -0.27 0.55
C TYR A 211 6.63 -1.31 1.11
N MET A 212 7.15 -2.53 1.41
CA MET A 212 6.35 -3.62 1.99
C MET A 212 5.75 -3.24 3.34
N GLU A 213 6.55 -2.57 4.17
CA GLU A 213 6.12 -2.13 5.50
C GLU A 213 4.89 -1.20 5.41
N GLU A 214 4.87 -0.29 4.42
CA GLU A 214 3.71 0.59 4.20
C GLU A 214 2.45 -0.20 3.82
N ALA A 215 2.61 -1.19 2.93
CA ALA A 215 1.50 -2.05 2.53
C ALA A 215 0.99 -2.91 3.71
N GLU A 216 1.89 -3.46 4.55
CA GLU A 216 1.52 -4.26 5.72
C GLU A 216 0.83 -3.44 6.82
N GLN A 217 1.26 -2.20 7.04
CA GLN A 217 0.76 -1.36 8.14
C GLN A 217 -0.53 -0.61 7.81
N LEU A 218 -0.75 -0.29 6.55
CA LEU A 218 -1.87 0.57 6.14
C LEU A 218 -2.98 -0.18 5.41
N CYS A 219 -2.65 -1.18 4.57
CA CYS A 219 -3.61 -1.68 3.61
C CYS A 219 -4.45 -2.82 4.17
N ASP A 220 -5.76 -2.75 3.96
CA ASP A 220 -6.69 -3.85 4.23
C ASP A 220 -6.49 -4.98 3.23
N ARG A 221 -6.25 -4.63 1.95
CA ARG A 221 -5.93 -5.57 0.87
C ARG A 221 -4.80 -5.02 0.02
N VAL A 222 -3.98 -5.93 -0.51
CA VAL A 222 -2.81 -5.60 -1.33
C VAL A 222 -2.85 -6.44 -2.61
N ALA A 223 -2.69 -5.76 -3.75
CA ALA A 223 -2.38 -6.41 -5.02
C ALA A 223 -0.86 -6.31 -5.26
N ILE A 224 -0.20 -7.45 -5.29
CA ILE A 224 1.21 -7.56 -5.66
C ILE A 224 1.30 -7.54 -7.18
N MET A 225 1.99 -6.55 -7.73
CA MET A 225 2.13 -6.35 -9.18
C MET A 225 3.56 -6.55 -9.64
N ASP A 226 3.72 -7.21 -10.77
CA ASP A 226 4.97 -7.25 -11.52
C ASP A 226 4.68 -7.36 -13.02
N HIS A 227 5.52 -6.75 -13.86
CA HIS A 227 5.41 -6.76 -15.32
C HIS A 227 3.98 -6.48 -15.86
N GLY A 228 3.27 -5.53 -15.24
CA GLY A 228 1.93 -5.10 -15.65
C GLY A 228 0.78 -6.01 -15.22
N LYS A 229 1.04 -7.06 -14.43
CA LYS A 229 0.06 -8.05 -13.97
C LYS A 229 -0.06 -8.08 -12.46
N ILE A 230 -1.25 -8.44 -11.96
CA ILE A 230 -1.42 -8.82 -10.56
C ILE A 230 -0.97 -10.27 -10.40
N LEU A 231 0.00 -10.51 -9.54
CA LEU A 231 0.51 -11.85 -9.20
C LEU A 231 -0.28 -12.48 -8.05
N ALA A 232 -0.68 -11.67 -7.08
CA ALA A 232 -1.50 -12.06 -5.95
C ALA A 232 -2.30 -10.87 -5.43
N LEU A 233 -3.48 -11.13 -4.84
CA LEU A 233 -4.36 -10.12 -4.25
C LEU A 233 -5.10 -10.74 -3.07
N ASP A 234 -4.84 -10.24 -1.87
CA ASP A 234 -5.57 -10.60 -0.64
C ASP A 234 -5.18 -9.61 0.48
N THR A 235 -5.61 -9.89 1.73
CA THR A 235 -5.11 -9.19 2.91
C THR A 235 -3.62 -9.49 3.11
N PRO A 236 -2.82 -8.57 3.71
CA PRO A 236 -1.41 -8.82 4.00
C PRO A 236 -1.17 -10.15 4.74
N GLU A 237 -1.99 -10.47 5.73
CA GLU A 237 -1.90 -11.71 6.51
C GLU A 237 -2.12 -12.96 5.64
N ARG A 238 -3.18 -12.96 4.80
CA ARG A 238 -3.44 -14.10 3.92
C ARG A 238 -2.35 -14.29 2.87
N LEU A 239 -1.82 -13.18 2.34
CA LEU A 239 -0.67 -13.24 1.43
C LEU A 239 0.54 -13.88 2.10
N LYS A 240 0.87 -13.47 3.33
CA LYS A 240 1.97 -14.08 4.12
C LYS A 240 1.75 -15.57 4.36
N HIS A 241 0.54 -15.99 4.70
CA HIS A 241 0.22 -17.41 4.87
C HIS A 241 0.22 -18.21 3.55
N SER A 242 -0.05 -17.57 2.40
CA SER A 242 -0.13 -18.24 1.10
C SER A 242 1.19 -18.88 0.65
N VAL A 243 2.32 -18.38 1.11
CA VAL A 243 3.65 -18.93 0.78
C VAL A 243 3.94 -20.26 1.48
N GLY A 244 3.07 -20.69 2.41
CA GLY A 244 3.19 -21.96 3.11
C GLY A 244 4.45 -22.05 3.99
N ILE A 245 4.90 -20.91 4.49
CA ILE A 245 6.00 -20.76 5.43
C ILE A 245 5.38 -20.14 6.68
N ASP A 246 5.64 -20.73 7.85
CA ASP A 246 5.14 -20.18 9.10
C ASP A 246 6.20 -19.32 9.81
N THR A 247 7.49 -19.64 9.55
CA THR A 247 8.60 -19.03 10.28
C THR A 247 9.85 -18.96 9.42
N ILE A 248 10.58 -17.86 9.52
CA ILE A 248 11.90 -17.66 8.95
C ILE A 248 12.92 -17.67 10.08
N VAL A 249 13.93 -18.52 9.99
CA VAL A 249 15.03 -18.59 10.95
C VAL A 249 16.31 -18.19 10.27
N THR A 250 16.97 -17.15 10.76
CA THR A 250 18.30 -16.74 10.28
C THR A 250 19.35 -17.19 11.29
N VAL A 251 20.32 -17.98 10.82
CA VAL A 251 21.39 -18.56 11.62
C VAL A 251 22.72 -17.98 11.16
N LYS A 252 23.47 -17.36 12.09
CA LYS A 252 24.88 -16.98 11.90
C LYS A 252 25.77 -18.00 12.55
N SER A 253 26.67 -18.57 11.78
CA SER A 253 27.67 -19.53 12.25
C SER A 253 29.01 -19.26 11.59
N SER A 254 30.08 -19.58 12.31
CA SER A 254 31.43 -19.68 11.74
C SER A 254 31.57 -20.96 10.98
N GLY A 255 31.95 -20.90 9.70
CA GLY A 255 32.21 -22.08 8.88
C GLY A 255 31.53 -22.05 7.51
N ASP A 256 31.51 -23.18 6.83
CA ASP A 256 30.93 -23.32 5.50
C ASP A 256 29.40 -23.33 5.56
N GLN A 257 28.80 -22.34 4.96
CA GLN A 257 27.34 -22.18 4.95
C GLN A 257 26.59 -23.25 4.13
N ASP A 258 27.24 -23.89 3.15
CA ASP A 258 26.64 -25.00 2.39
C ASP A 258 26.52 -26.25 3.25
N LEU A 259 27.57 -26.55 4.03
CA LEU A 259 27.54 -27.67 4.97
C LEU A 259 26.54 -27.40 6.12
N LEU A 260 26.47 -26.17 6.61
CA LEU A 260 25.46 -25.77 7.61
C LEU A 260 24.04 -25.95 7.06
N ALA A 261 23.76 -25.48 5.83
CA ALA A 261 22.48 -25.65 5.17
C ALA A 261 22.08 -27.12 5.08
N ALA A 262 22.97 -27.97 4.61
CA ALA A 262 22.73 -29.42 4.51
C ALA A 262 22.47 -30.09 5.88
N ALA A 263 23.18 -29.66 6.93
CA ALA A 263 22.96 -30.16 8.29
C ALA A 263 21.60 -29.75 8.84
N LEU A 264 21.20 -28.49 8.63
CA LEU A 264 19.93 -27.97 9.10
C LEU A 264 18.72 -28.49 8.30
N GLU A 265 18.84 -28.63 6.98
CA GLU A 265 17.80 -29.24 6.14
C GLU A 265 17.52 -30.71 6.52
N LYS A 266 18.59 -31.44 6.89
CA LYS A 266 18.46 -32.83 7.33
C LYS A 266 17.96 -32.97 8.77
N GLY A 267 18.37 -32.05 9.66
CA GLY A 267 18.13 -32.14 11.10
C GLY A 267 16.84 -31.44 11.58
N VAL A 268 16.28 -30.52 10.78
CA VAL A 268 15.10 -29.75 11.14
C VAL A 268 13.94 -30.14 10.23
N GLU A 269 12.94 -30.82 10.77
CA GLU A 269 11.72 -31.15 10.03
C GLU A 269 10.92 -29.87 9.69
N GLY A 270 10.39 -29.81 8.48
CA GLY A 270 9.58 -28.69 8.01
C GLY A 270 10.38 -27.61 7.29
N VAL A 271 11.70 -27.73 7.14
CA VAL A 271 12.47 -26.81 6.28
C VAL A 271 12.00 -27.00 4.83
N THR A 272 11.49 -25.93 4.23
CA THR A 272 11.01 -25.91 2.85
C THR A 272 12.03 -25.32 1.88
N LYS A 273 12.90 -24.42 2.39
CA LYS A 273 13.93 -23.73 1.63
C LYS A 273 15.04 -23.24 2.56
N SER A 274 16.28 -23.24 2.07
CA SER A 274 17.39 -22.52 2.68
C SER A 274 17.97 -21.50 1.70
N ARG A 275 18.47 -20.38 2.20
CA ARG A 275 19.07 -19.31 1.40
C ARG A 275 20.21 -18.65 2.16
N LYS A 276 21.32 -18.43 1.48
CA LYS A 276 22.41 -17.61 2.00
C LYS A 276 22.07 -16.14 1.84
N THR A 277 22.28 -15.37 2.90
CA THR A 277 22.11 -13.92 2.92
C THR A 277 23.32 -13.26 3.59
N ASP A 278 23.43 -11.95 3.47
CA ASP A 278 24.48 -11.19 4.19
C ASP A 278 24.32 -11.29 5.71
N ALA A 279 23.10 -11.56 6.18
CA ALA A 279 22.78 -11.73 7.59
C ALA A 279 23.11 -13.14 8.12
N GLY A 280 23.36 -14.13 7.26
CA GLY A 280 23.62 -15.54 7.61
C GLY A 280 22.85 -16.51 6.72
N LEU A 281 22.64 -17.74 7.20
CA LEU A 281 21.80 -18.73 6.54
C LEU A 281 20.35 -18.56 6.98
N GLU A 282 19.46 -18.28 6.03
CA GLU A 282 18.02 -18.14 6.22
C GLU A 282 17.33 -19.49 5.90
N LEU A 283 16.50 -19.96 6.82
CA LEU A 283 15.68 -21.16 6.68
C LEU A 283 14.21 -20.77 6.66
N HIS A 284 13.47 -21.24 5.68
CA HIS A 284 12.02 -21.17 5.62
C HIS A 284 11.42 -22.46 6.17
N VAL A 285 10.65 -22.38 7.24
CA VAL A 285 10.19 -23.54 7.99
C VAL A 285 8.68 -23.55 8.14
N ARG A 286 8.07 -24.72 7.97
CA ARG A 286 6.67 -25.00 8.34
C ARG A 286 6.62 -25.64 9.71
N GLY A 287 5.76 -25.11 10.58
CA GLY A 287 5.60 -25.59 11.95
C GLY A 287 6.63 -25.00 12.90
N ALA A 288 6.14 -24.31 13.94
CA ALA A 288 6.98 -23.54 14.86
C ALA A 288 7.34 -24.28 16.16
N ASP A 289 6.81 -25.49 16.40
CA ASP A 289 6.99 -26.21 17.66
C ASP A 289 8.47 -26.52 17.96
N ARG A 290 8.97 -25.90 19.03
CA ARG A 290 10.36 -26.05 19.51
C ARG A 290 11.42 -25.80 18.43
N LEU A 291 11.11 -24.95 17.44
CA LEU A 291 11.92 -24.74 16.25
C LEU A 291 13.36 -24.33 16.60
N LEU A 292 13.55 -23.37 17.52
CA LEU A 292 14.88 -22.93 17.96
C LEU A 292 15.72 -24.07 18.53
N ALA A 293 15.14 -24.92 19.41
CA ALA A 293 15.87 -26.05 19.98
C ALA A 293 16.27 -27.08 18.91
N ARG A 294 15.44 -27.27 17.90
CA ARG A 294 15.71 -28.19 16.78
C ARG A 294 16.83 -27.64 15.88
N VAL A 295 16.80 -26.34 15.58
CA VAL A 295 17.82 -25.68 14.78
C VAL A 295 19.17 -25.69 15.50
N ILE A 296 19.22 -25.36 16.80
CA ILE A 296 20.43 -25.38 17.61
C ILE A 296 21.00 -26.82 17.64
N GLY A 297 20.17 -27.80 18.01
CA GLY A 297 20.61 -29.18 18.08
C GLY A 297 21.09 -29.75 16.73
N ALA A 298 20.47 -29.39 15.62
CA ALA A 298 20.91 -29.82 14.29
C ALA A 298 22.24 -29.18 13.89
N ALA A 299 22.45 -27.90 14.21
CA ALA A 299 23.73 -27.22 13.95
C ALA A 299 24.85 -27.80 14.80
N GLU A 300 24.67 -28.02 16.12
CA GLU A 300 25.63 -28.62 17.02
C GLU A 300 25.99 -30.05 16.59
N ASN A 301 25.01 -30.88 16.22
CA ASN A 301 25.24 -32.23 15.69
C ASN A 301 26.02 -32.22 14.37
N GLY A 302 25.88 -31.14 13.57
CA GLY A 302 26.65 -30.89 12.37
C GLY A 302 28.07 -30.36 12.61
N GLY A 303 28.43 -30.08 13.89
CA GLY A 303 29.71 -29.52 14.27
C GLY A 303 29.84 -28.00 14.08
N PHE A 304 28.71 -27.29 14.01
CA PHE A 304 28.67 -25.84 13.84
C PHE A 304 28.38 -25.15 15.17
N GLU A 305 29.13 -24.09 15.45
CA GLU A 305 28.87 -23.18 16.57
C GLU A 305 27.99 -22.01 16.08
N ILE A 306 26.84 -21.82 16.72
CA ILE A 306 25.90 -20.73 16.39
C ILE A 306 26.37 -19.48 17.12
N ALA A 307 26.69 -18.43 16.36
CA ALA A 307 27.02 -17.10 16.88
C ALA A 307 25.79 -16.26 17.18
N ASP A 308 24.74 -16.38 16.34
CA ASP A 308 23.49 -15.64 16.45
C ASP A 308 22.36 -16.42 15.80
N ILE A 309 21.15 -16.30 16.33
CA ILE A 309 19.94 -16.89 15.77
C ILE A 309 18.77 -15.94 15.95
N SER A 310 18.08 -15.63 14.87
CA SER A 310 16.87 -14.82 14.90
C SER A 310 15.70 -15.56 14.27
N VAL A 311 14.49 -15.26 14.75
CA VAL A 311 13.25 -15.85 14.28
C VAL A 311 12.31 -14.71 13.91
N ALA A 312 11.74 -14.78 12.72
CA ALA A 312 10.79 -13.80 12.21
C ALA A 312 9.61 -14.50 11.53
N GLU A 313 8.49 -13.80 11.48
CA GLU A 313 7.36 -14.19 10.63
C GLU A 313 7.66 -13.82 9.16
N PRO A 314 7.04 -14.49 8.19
CA PRO A 314 7.09 -14.07 6.80
C PRO A 314 6.56 -12.65 6.63
N THR A 315 7.20 -11.88 5.76
CA THR A 315 6.77 -10.53 5.37
C THR A 315 6.23 -10.53 3.94
N LEU A 316 5.62 -9.44 3.50
CA LEU A 316 5.24 -9.28 2.08
C LEU A 316 6.46 -9.35 1.15
N GLU A 317 7.67 -9.05 1.64
CA GLU A 317 8.92 -9.26 0.90
C GLU A 317 9.15 -10.74 0.62
N THR A 318 8.96 -11.59 1.64
CA THR A 318 9.03 -13.05 1.46
C THR A 318 8.03 -13.54 0.42
N VAL A 319 6.80 -13.01 0.45
CA VAL A 319 5.76 -13.31 -0.55
C VAL A 319 6.22 -12.91 -1.94
N PHE A 320 6.71 -11.68 -2.10
CA PHE A 320 7.16 -11.16 -3.38
C PHE A 320 8.31 -12.00 -3.98
N ILE A 321 9.34 -12.30 -3.17
CA ILE A 321 10.46 -13.14 -3.58
C ILE A 321 10.00 -14.55 -3.98
N ASN A 322 9.01 -15.10 -3.27
CA ASN A 322 8.48 -16.42 -3.60
C ASN A 322 7.71 -16.42 -4.93
N LEU A 323 6.94 -15.34 -5.22
CA LEU A 323 6.17 -15.21 -6.46
C LEU A 323 7.05 -14.92 -7.69
N THR A 324 8.11 -14.12 -7.53
CA THR A 324 8.92 -13.62 -8.64
C THR A 324 10.28 -14.30 -8.78
N GLY A 325 10.76 -14.96 -7.73
CA GLY A 325 12.12 -15.49 -7.63
C GLY A 325 13.21 -14.42 -7.53
N LYS A 326 12.84 -13.15 -7.32
CA LYS A 326 13.75 -11.99 -7.29
C LYS A 326 13.43 -11.10 -6.09
N GLU A 327 14.46 -10.49 -5.51
CA GLU A 327 14.26 -9.40 -4.54
C GLU A 327 13.72 -8.16 -5.25
N LEU A 328 12.97 -7.33 -4.50
CA LEU A 328 12.58 -6.01 -5.00
C LEU A 328 13.86 -5.23 -5.33
N ARG A 329 13.97 -4.81 -6.58
CA ARG A 329 15.05 -3.90 -7.00
C ARG A 329 14.55 -2.49 -6.76
N ASP A 330 15.33 -1.72 -5.98
CA ASP A 330 15.18 -0.28 -5.81
C ASP A 330 15.21 0.49 -7.14
#